data_2d0af949c02dcea907602e85a924e559
#
_entry.id   2d0af949c02dcea907602e85a924e559
#
_cell.length_a   1.000
_cell.length_b   1.000
_cell.length_c   1.000
_cell.angle_alpha   90.00
_cell.angle_beta   90.00
_cell.angle_gamma   90.00
#
_symmetry.space_group_name_H-M   'P 1'
#
loop_
_entity.id
_entity.type
_entity.pdbx_description
1 polymer ?
#
loop_
_entity_poly.entity_id
_entity_poly.type
_entity_poly.pdbx_seq_one_letter_code
_entity_poly.pdbx_strand_id
1 'polypeptide(L)'
;MNKKLITSFVSAALVCSMGMSGVSAVTPVPTMHNNNQVTATSLSRSVADYKKIEGINDQTVLGADFTHYQQDLEWGKTYYNYKSVKIDNLFKFVQGQGINKISVKVAVNPDTSSDKTKCYTLDSAIKTIKAAKEAGLKTNITLFYSDDVTYANSQQLPAGWTQDNAVEKATDYTKEVLNTLS
;
A
#
# COMPACT_ATOMS: atom_id res chain seq x y z
N MET A 1 -5.10 25.39 18.35
CA MET A 1 -4.86 24.09 19.02
C MET A 1 -4.42 23.08 17.97
N ASN A 2 -3.11 22.91 17.84
CA ASN A 2 -2.53 22.03 16.81
C ASN A 2 -2.54 20.58 17.31
N LYS A 3 -3.47 19.77 16.80
CA LYS A 3 -3.41 18.32 16.98
C LYS A 3 -2.43 17.75 15.97
N LYS A 4 -1.19 17.55 16.41
CA LYS A 4 -0.26 16.67 15.69
C LYS A 4 -0.75 15.24 15.87
N LEU A 5 -1.44 14.73 14.88
CA LEU A 5 -1.67 13.28 14.76
C LEU A 5 -0.35 12.65 14.30
N ILE A 6 0.30 12.00 15.22
CA ILE A 6 1.37 11.06 14.89
C ILE A 6 0.68 9.83 14.35
N THR A 7 0.67 9.67 13.04
CA THR A 7 0.04 8.50 12.42
C THR A 7 1.09 7.67 11.72
N SER A 8 1.20 6.49 12.27
CA SER A 8 1.44 5.19 11.61
C SER A 8 2.70 5.06 10.78
N PHE A 9 3.57 4.30 11.37
CA PHE A 9 4.60 3.52 10.72
C PHE A 9 4.01 2.76 9.54
N VAL A 10 4.45 3.05 8.34
CA VAL A 10 4.44 2.06 7.29
C VAL A 10 5.55 1.07 7.65
N SER A 11 5.24 0.16 8.57
CA SER A 11 5.89 -1.12 8.55
C SER A 11 5.43 -1.74 7.25
N ALA A 12 6.28 -1.70 6.24
CA ALA A 12 6.21 -2.66 5.17
C ALA A 12 6.43 -4.01 5.85
N ALA A 13 5.34 -4.57 6.37
CA ALA A 13 5.32 -5.96 6.76
C ALA A 13 5.41 -6.74 5.47
N LEU A 14 6.63 -7.04 5.09
CA LEU A 14 6.94 -8.08 4.14
C LEU A 14 6.47 -9.38 4.78
N VAL A 15 5.20 -9.74 4.59
CA VAL A 15 4.70 -11.05 4.96
C VAL A 15 5.24 -12.03 3.94
N CYS A 16 6.50 -12.42 4.11
CA CYS A 16 6.97 -13.67 3.60
C CYS A 16 6.43 -14.77 4.53
N SER A 17 5.31 -15.37 4.17
CA SER A 17 4.88 -16.63 4.75
C SER A 17 5.83 -17.73 4.30
N MET A 18 6.91 -17.95 5.04
CA MET A 18 7.72 -19.16 4.94
C MET A 18 8.04 -19.64 6.34
N GLY A 19 7.85 -20.95 6.52
CA GLY A 19 7.86 -21.70 7.74
C GLY A 19 8.93 -21.28 8.75
N MET A 20 8.46 -20.88 9.92
CA MET A 20 9.30 -20.59 11.07
C MET A 20 9.41 -21.81 11.96
N SER A 21 10.58 -22.40 11.95
CA SER A 21 11.07 -23.18 13.09
C SER A 21 11.53 -22.20 14.17
N GLY A 22 10.95 -22.34 15.34
CA GLY A 22 11.03 -21.55 16.54
C GLY A 22 12.24 -20.67 16.81
N VAL A 23 11.96 -19.43 17.14
CA VAL A 23 12.70 -18.65 18.14
C VAL A 23 11.67 -17.88 18.96
N SER A 24 11.47 -18.30 20.19
CA SER A 24 10.71 -17.56 21.19
C SER A 24 11.53 -16.36 21.65
N ALA A 25 11.20 -15.17 21.14
CA ALA A 25 11.65 -13.94 21.75
C ALA A 25 10.59 -13.49 22.75
N VAL A 26 10.82 -13.79 24.02
CA VAL A 26 10.04 -13.22 25.12
C VAL A 26 10.46 -11.76 25.27
N THR A 27 9.60 -10.85 24.86
CA THR A 27 9.76 -9.44 25.19
C THR A 27 9.24 -9.21 26.61
N PRO A 28 10.05 -8.68 27.53
CA PRO A 28 9.52 -8.27 28.82
C PRO A 28 8.62 -7.06 28.66
N VAL A 29 7.39 -7.18 29.16
CA VAL A 29 6.45 -6.07 29.30
C VAL A 29 7.04 -5.12 30.32
N PRO A 30 7.24 -3.81 30.05
CA PRO A 30 7.69 -2.88 31.07
C PRO A 30 6.56 -2.61 32.07
N THR A 31 6.74 -2.99 33.28
CA THR A 31 5.91 -2.58 34.43
C THR A 31 6.12 -1.09 34.67
N MET A 32 5.07 -0.29 34.55
CA MET A 32 5.08 1.12 34.93
C MET A 32 5.25 1.23 36.44
N HIS A 33 6.42 1.63 36.89
CA HIS A 33 6.62 2.20 38.21
C HIS A 33 6.98 3.67 38.08
N ASN A 34 6.24 4.44 38.83
CA ASN A 34 6.23 5.90 38.89
C ASN A 34 7.60 6.46 39.32
N ASN A 35 7.94 7.60 38.72
CA ASN A 35 8.97 8.58 39.02
C ASN A 35 10.40 8.39 38.52
N ASN A 36 10.73 9.41 37.71
CA ASN A 36 12.03 9.99 37.46
C ASN A 36 12.91 9.35 36.39
N GLN A 37 13.06 10.20 35.34
CA GLN A 37 14.10 10.13 34.31
C GLN A 37 14.14 8.80 33.56
N VAL A 38 13.37 8.77 32.48
CA VAL A 38 13.66 7.86 31.39
C VAL A 38 14.98 8.31 30.77
N THR A 39 16.07 7.82 31.29
CA THR A 39 17.32 7.78 30.54
C THR A 39 16.98 6.95 29.33
N ALA A 40 16.98 7.57 28.16
CA ALA A 40 16.86 6.87 26.90
C ALA A 40 18.06 5.93 26.78
N THR A 41 17.94 4.74 27.38
CA THR A 41 18.82 3.64 27.03
C THR A 41 18.60 3.44 25.56
N SER A 42 19.60 3.78 24.77
CA SER A 42 19.62 3.48 23.35
C SER A 42 19.34 1.99 23.22
N LEU A 43 18.11 1.63 22.88
CA LEU A 43 17.83 0.33 22.34
C LEU A 43 18.66 0.26 21.07
N SER A 44 19.86 -0.28 21.17
CA SER A 44 20.56 -0.76 20.00
C SER A 44 19.66 -1.87 19.45
N ARG A 45 18.74 -1.51 18.60
CA ARG A 45 18.09 -2.46 17.71
C ARG A 45 19.26 -3.10 16.99
N SER A 46 19.57 -4.33 17.36
CA SER A 46 20.37 -5.17 16.49
C SER A 46 19.65 -5.10 15.15
N VAL A 47 20.29 -4.47 14.18
CA VAL A 47 19.87 -4.56 12.80
C VAL A 47 19.84 -6.05 12.54
N ALA A 48 18.65 -6.62 12.40
CA ALA A 48 18.55 -8.01 12.07
C ALA A 48 19.40 -8.19 10.81
N ASP A 49 20.43 -9.04 10.88
CA ASP A 49 21.20 -9.39 9.72
C ASP A 49 20.27 -10.13 8.76
N TYR A 50 19.66 -9.36 7.85
CA TYR A 50 18.86 -9.90 6.78
C TYR A 50 19.79 -10.67 5.87
N LYS A 51 19.88 -11.98 6.07
CA LYS A 51 20.53 -12.83 5.08
C LYS A 51 19.75 -12.69 3.78
N LYS A 52 20.46 -12.38 2.71
CA LYS A 52 19.89 -12.38 1.36
C LYS A 52 19.24 -13.75 1.15
N ILE A 53 17.95 -13.78 0.86
CA ILE A 53 17.25 -15.03 0.56
C ILE A 53 17.83 -15.55 -0.76
N GLU A 54 18.35 -16.77 -0.76
CA GLU A 54 18.86 -17.41 -1.97
C GLU A 54 17.75 -17.51 -3.02
N GLY A 55 18.07 -17.26 -4.27
CA GLY A 55 17.11 -17.27 -5.39
C GLY A 55 16.41 -15.95 -5.68
N ILE A 56 16.55 -14.92 -4.82
CA ILE A 56 16.10 -13.57 -5.16
C ILE A 56 17.13 -12.90 -6.06
N ASN A 57 16.69 -12.51 -7.24
CA ASN A 57 17.49 -11.81 -8.23
C ASN A 57 16.69 -10.64 -8.81
N ASP A 58 17.24 -9.92 -9.77
CA ASP A 58 16.62 -8.74 -10.38
C ASP A 58 15.31 -9.05 -11.16
N GLN A 59 15.03 -10.34 -11.41
CA GLN A 59 13.79 -10.80 -12.03
C GLN A 59 12.68 -11.06 -10.99
N THR A 60 13.05 -11.16 -9.71
CA THR A 60 12.07 -11.36 -8.64
C THR A 60 11.20 -10.14 -8.46
N VAL A 61 9.88 -10.33 -8.53
CA VAL A 61 8.93 -9.24 -8.32
C VAL A 61 8.71 -9.03 -6.82
N LEU A 62 9.14 -7.88 -6.33
CA LEU A 62 8.84 -7.39 -4.99
C LEU A 62 7.85 -6.23 -5.13
N GLY A 63 6.61 -6.45 -4.74
CA GLY A 63 5.53 -5.52 -4.96
C GLY A 63 4.85 -5.03 -3.68
N ALA A 64 4.21 -3.88 -3.76
CA ALA A 64 3.37 -3.34 -2.70
C ALA A 64 2.13 -2.65 -3.30
N ASP A 65 1.04 -2.61 -2.52
CA ASP A 65 -0.21 -1.94 -2.90
C ASP A 65 -0.15 -0.45 -2.49
N PHE A 66 -0.42 0.41 -3.45
CA PHE A 66 -0.43 1.87 -3.28
C PHE A 66 -1.78 2.49 -3.68
N THR A 67 -2.85 1.73 -3.64
CA THR A 67 -4.20 2.19 -4.01
C THR A 67 -4.61 3.45 -3.26
N HIS A 68 -4.28 3.55 -1.97
CA HIS A 68 -4.65 4.68 -1.12
C HIS A 68 -3.69 5.88 -1.20
N TYR A 69 -2.63 5.83 -2.00
CA TYR A 69 -1.58 6.85 -2.00
C TYR A 69 -2.11 8.27 -2.24
N GLN A 70 -2.99 8.46 -3.24
CA GLN A 70 -3.55 9.79 -3.53
C GLN A 70 -4.43 10.31 -2.38
N GLN A 71 -5.21 9.43 -1.78
CA GLN A 71 -6.04 9.75 -0.63
C GLN A 71 -5.20 10.14 0.59
N ASP A 72 -4.09 9.45 0.81
CA ASP A 72 -3.15 9.78 1.88
C ASP A 72 -2.54 11.18 1.68
N LEU A 73 -2.26 11.57 0.44
CA LEU A 73 -1.81 12.92 0.10
C LEU A 73 -2.90 13.96 0.35
N GLU A 74 -4.14 13.68 -0.03
CA GLU A 74 -5.29 14.57 0.24
C GLU A 74 -5.51 14.78 1.75
N TRP A 75 -5.27 13.75 2.55
CA TRP A 75 -5.32 13.84 4.01
C TRP A 75 -4.09 14.51 4.63
N GLY A 76 -3.13 14.96 3.81
CA GLY A 76 -1.90 15.61 4.27
C GLY A 76 -0.97 14.68 5.04
N LYS A 77 -1.05 13.36 4.80
CA LYS A 77 -0.16 12.40 5.44
C LYS A 77 1.29 12.60 5.00
N THR A 78 2.19 12.46 5.95
CA THR A 78 3.63 12.54 5.73
C THR A 78 4.25 11.21 6.11
N TYR A 79 5.11 10.69 5.25
CA TYR A 79 5.82 9.44 5.48
C TYR A 79 7.19 9.69 6.08
N TYR A 80 7.62 8.79 6.95
CA TYR A 80 8.91 8.84 7.62
C TYR A 80 9.59 7.48 7.55
N ASN A 81 10.90 7.47 7.42
CA ASN A 81 11.67 6.24 7.51
C ASN A 81 11.83 5.79 8.98
N TYR A 82 12.45 4.63 9.19
CA TYR A 82 12.67 4.06 10.52
C TYR A 82 13.55 4.93 11.45
N LYS A 83 14.29 5.92 10.89
CA LYS A 83 15.06 6.91 11.66
C LYS A 83 14.28 8.21 11.90
N SER A 84 12.99 8.22 11.66
CA SER A 84 12.11 9.39 11.77
C SER A 84 12.49 10.55 10.84
N VAL A 85 13.19 10.25 9.75
CA VAL A 85 13.49 11.24 8.70
C VAL A 85 12.34 11.24 7.69
N LYS A 86 11.85 12.43 7.37
CA LYS A 86 10.79 12.62 6.39
C LYS A 86 11.19 12.06 5.02
N ILE A 87 10.25 11.38 4.39
CA ILE A 87 10.38 10.86 3.03
C ILE A 87 9.70 11.83 2.08
N ASP A 88 10.47 12.51 1.23
CA ASP A 88 9.93 13.49 0.28
C ASP A 88 9.34 12.82 -0.96
N ASN A 89 9.91 11.71 -1.41
CA ASN A 89 9.39 10.91 -2.51
C ASN A 89 9.26 9.44 -2.10
N LEU A 90 8.02 9.04 -1.81
CA LEU A 90 7.73 7.70 -1.32
C LEU A 90 8.12 6.61 -2.33
N PHE A 91 7.86 6.81 -3.63
CA PHE A 91 8.16 5.80 -4.64
C PHE A 91 9.66 5.61 -4.87
N LYS A 92 10.45 6.68 -4.87
CA LYS A 92 11.92 6.56 -4.89
C LYS A 92 12.45 5.88 -3.64
N PHE A 93 11.86 6.19 -2.48
CA PHE A 93 12.25 5.56 -1.23
C PHE A 93 12.00 4.05 -1.27
N VAL A 94 10.77 3.60 -1.62
CA VAL A 94 10.45 2.17 -1.63
C VAL A 94 11.22 1.42 -2.72
N GLN A 95 11.49 2.06 -3.86
CA GLN A 95 12.36 1.51 -4.90
C GLN A 95 13.78 1.26 -4.35
N GLY A 96 14.32 2.22 -3.60
CA GLY A 96 15.62 2.07 -2.93
C GLY A 96 15.62 0.99 -1.84
N GLN A 97 14.45 0.56 -1.35
CA GLN A 97 14.29 -0.57 -0.44
C GLN A 97 14.09 -1.92 -1.16
N GLY A 98 14.17 -1.94 -2.49
CA GLY A 98 14.06 -3.15 -3.30
C GLY A 98 12.67 -3.43 -3.86
N ILE A 99 11.65 -2.61 -3.59
CA ILE A 99 10.37 -2.70 -4.28
C ILE A 99 10.57 -2.34 -5.74
N ASN A 100 10.15 -3.20 -6.66
CA ASN A 100 10.30 -2.99 -8.10
C ASN A 100 8.97 -2.92 -8.85
N LYS A 101 7.85 -3.20 -8.16
CA LYS A 101 6.50 -3.11 -8.73
C LYS A 101 5.52 -2.55 -7.70
N ILE A 102 4.59 -1.73 -8.16
CA ILE A 102 3.41 -1.35 -7.36
C ILE A 102 2.14 -1.94 -7.94
N SER A 103 1.14 -2.10 -7.10
CA SER A 103 -0.23 -2.45 -7.50
C SER A 103 -1.17 -1.32 -7.10
N VAL A 104 -2.16 -1.07 -7.96
CA VAL A 104 -3.30 -0.20 -7.68
C VAL A 104 -4.59 -0.91 -8.07
N LYS A 105 -5.66 -0.62 -7.36
CA LYS A 105 -6.98 -1.18 -7.59
C LYS A 105 -7.89 -0.12 -8.18
N VAL A 106 -8.74 -0.51 -9.12
CA VAL A 106 -9.72 0.37 -9.78
C VAL A 106 -11.07 -0.32 -9.79
N ALA A 107 -12.12 0.39 -9.39
CA ALA A 107 -13.50 -0.06 -9.44
C ALA A 107 -14.26 0.64 -10.57
N VAL A 108 -15.41 0.09 -10.98
CA VAL A 108 -16.18 0.63 -12.12
C VAL A 108 -16.78 2.00 -11.80
N ASN A 109 -17.60 2.10 -10.75
CA ASN A 109 -18.24 3.36 -10.34
C ASN A 109 -18.08 3.56 -8.83
N PRO A 110 -16.85 3.76 -8.33
CA PRO A 110 -16.65 3.92 -6.89
C PRO A 110 -17.33 5.20 -6.40
N ASP A 111 -17.96 5.14 -5.24
CA ASP A 111 -18.54 6.32 -4.61
C ASP A 111 -17.43 7.30 -4.21
N THR A 112 -17.35 8.43 -4.93
CA THR A 112 -16.33 9.46 -4.71
C THR A 112 -16.62 10.34 -3.50
N SER A 113 -17.84 10.30 -2.95
CA SER A 113 -18.21 11.01 -1.73
C SER A 113 -17.75 10.28 -0.47
N SER A 114 -17.43 8.98 -0.59
CA SER A 114 -17.00 8.15 0.51
C SER A 114 -15.47 8.04 0.58
N ASP A 115 -14.91 8.33 1.74
CA ASP A 115 -13.48 8.13 2.00
C ASP A 115 -13.04 6.66 1.91
N LYS A 116 -13.98 5.72 1.92
CA LYS A 116 -13.67 4.29 1.79
C LYS A 116 -13.45 3.85 0.35
N THR A 117 -14.03 4.55 -0.60
CA THR A 117 -14.11 4.10 -2.00
C THR A 117 -13.50 5.07 -3.00
N LYS A 118 -13.36 6.35 -2.68
CA LYS A 118 -12.80 7.37 -3.60
C LYS A 118 -11.39 7.07 -4.10
N CYS A 119 -10.60 6.30 -3.36
CA CYS A 119 -9.26 5.89 -3.76
C CYS A 119 -9.26 4.88 -4.92
N TYR A 120 -10.39 4.25 -5.23
CA TYR A 120 -10.51 3.25 -6.30
C TYR A 120 -10.92 3.83 -7.65
N THR A 121 -10.88 5.15 -7.81
CA THR A 121 -11.15 5.79 -9.10
C THR A 121 -10.00 5.59 -10.08
N LEU A 122 -10.31 5.54 -11.37
CA LEU A 122 -9.30 5.48 -12.43
C LEU A 122 -8.35 6.70 -12.38
N ASP A 123 -8.87 7.91 -12.08
CA ASP A 123 -8.05 9.12 -11.95
C ASP A 123 -7.00 8.99 -10.82
N SER A 124 -7.40 8.47 -9.65
CA SER A 124 -6.48 8.20 -8.55
C SER A 124 -5.39 7.20 -8.95
N ALA A 125 -5.77 6.14 -9.66
CA ALA A 125 -4.83 5.13 -10.16
C ALA A 125 -3.84 5.73 -11.17
N ILE A 126 -4.29 6.54 -12.11
CA ILE A 126 -3.44 7.21 -13.11
C ILE A 126 -2.39 8.08 -12.44
N LYS A 127 -2.79 8.92 -11.48
CA LYS A 127 -1.87 9.79 -10.74
C LYS A 127 -0.82 8.98 -9.99
N THR A 128 -1.24 7.90 -9.33
CA THR A 128 -0.34 6.99 -8.59
C THR A 128 0.64 6.30 -9.53
N ILE A 129 0.16 5.77 -10.66
CA ILE A 129 0.96 5.09 -11.68
C ILE A 129 2.00 6.02 -12.30
N LYS A 130 1.62 7.27 -12.63
CA LYS A 130 2.56 8.26 -13.16
C LYS A 130 3.71 8.51 -12.18
N ALA A 131 3.40 8.79 -10.92
CA ALA A 131 4.41 9.02 -9.90
C ALA A 131 5.33 7.80 -9.66
N ALA A 132 4.79 6.59 -9.76
CA ALA A 132 5.56 5.36 -9.65
C ALA A 132 6.47 5.13 -10.87
N LYS A 133 5.96 5.36 -12.09
CA LYS A 133 6.76 5.28 -13.34
C LYS A 133 7.93 6.28 -13.33
N GLU A 134 7.72 7.50 -12.85
CA GLU A 134 8.78 8.51 -12.68
C GLU A 134 9.88 8.07 -11.70
N ALA A 135 9.54 7.23 -10.75
CA ALA A 135 10.51 6.60 -9.84
C ALA A 135 11.12 5.31 -10.41
N GLY A 136 10.76 4.87 -11.63
CA GLY A 136 11.29 3.66 -12.26
C GLY A 136 10.62 2.36 -11.81
N LEU A 137 9.46 2.42 -11.15
CA LEU A 137 8.72 1.24 -10.72
C LEU A 137 7.83 0.70 -11.83
N LYS A 138 7.74 -0.62 -11.93
CA LYS A 138 6.72 -1.29 -12.74
C LYS A 138 5.36 -1.16 -12.04
N THR A 139 4.29 -1.22 -12.83
CA THR A 139 2.92 -1.06 -12.32
C THR A 139 2.07 -2.27 -12.65
N ASN A 140 1.13 -2.57 -11.75
CA ASN A 140 0.09 -3.57 -11.93
C ASN A 140 -1.25 -2.95 -11.56
N ILE A 141 -2.30 -3.27 -12.30
CA ILE A 141 -3.65 -2.82 -12.04
C ILE A 141 -4.52 -4.01 -11.79
N THR A 142 -5.32 -3.91 -10.73
CA THR A 142 -6.37 -4.87 -10.41
C THR A 142 -7.72 -4.23 -10.69
N LEU A 143 -8.44 -4.73 -11.67
CA LEU A 143 -9.78 -4.26 -12.01
C LEU A 143 -10.82 -4.99 -11.17
N PHE A 144 -11.67 -4.22 -10.50
CA PHE A 144 -12.85 -4.71 -9.84
C PHE A 144 -14.07 -4.37 -10.70
N TYR A 145 -14.73 -5.38 -11.23
CA TYR A 145 -15.99 -5.24 -11.96
C TYR A 145 -17.15 -5.11 -10.97
N SER A 146 -17.00 -4.15 -10.07
CA SER A 146 -17.95 -3.79 -9.02
C SER A 146 -17.76 -2.33 -8.67
N ASP A 147 -18.77 -1.70 -8.10
CA ASP A 147 -18.69 -0.33 -7.56
C ASP A 147 -18.10 -0.33 -6.14
N ASP A 148 -18.19 -1.46 -5.44
CA ASP A 148 -17.65 -1.65 -4.08
C ASP A 148 -16.60 -2.75 -4.06
N VAL A 149 -15.41 -2.41 -3.55
CA VAL A 149 -14.28 -3.32 -3.40
C VAL A 149 -14.09 -3.84 -1.98
N THR A 150 -14.96 -3.43 -1.05
CA THR A 150 -14.74 -3.61 0.39
C THR A 150 -15.11 -4.99 0.91
N TYR A 151 -15.98 -5.75 0.24
CA TYR A 151 -16.50 -7.01 0.79
C TYR A 151 -16.53 -8.13 -0.24
N ALA A 152 -15.73 -9.18 -0.01
CA ALA A 152 -15.70 -10.37 -0.85
C ALA A 152 -17.06 -11.08 -0.95
N ASN A 153 -17.94 -10.89 0.03
CA ASN A 153 -19.24 -11.55 0.11
C ASN A 153 -20.41 -10.71 -0.44
N SER A 154 -20.17 -9.49 -0.86
CA SER A 154 -21.19 -8.57 -1.37
C SER A 154 -20.85 -8.01 -2.74
N GLN A 155 -20.16 -8.80 -3.56
CA GLN A 155 -19.86 -8.42 -4.93
C GLN A 155 -21.16 -8.42 -5.73
N GLN A 156 -21.58 -7.22 -6.11
CA GLN A 156 -22.72 -7.00 -6.98
C GLN A 156 -22.25 -6.43 -8.30
N LEU A 157 -23.04 -6.66 -9.34
CA LEU A 157 -22.79 -6.01 -10.62
C LEU A 157 -22.81 -4.49 -10.42
N PRO A 158 -21.93 -3.75 -11.13
CA PRO A 158 -21.94 -2.30 -11.12
C PRO A 158 -23.30 -1.72 -11.50
N ALA A 159 -23.60 -0.51 -11.05
CA ALA A 159 -24.82 0.18 -11.39
C ALA A 159 -24.99 0.27 -12.91
N GLY A 160 -26.17 -0.11 -13.40
CA GLY A 160 -26.49 -0.16 -14.83
C GLY A 160 -25.96 -1.39 -15.57
N TRP A 161 -25.35 -2.37 -14.88
CA TRP A 161 -25.01 -3.66 -15.45
C TRP A 161 -26.07 -4.70 -15.10
N THR A 162 -26.28 -5.65 -16.02
CA THR A 162 -27.17 -6.80 -15.86
C THR A 162 -26.40 -8.06 -16.20
N GLN A 163 -26.93 -9.23 -15.86
CA GLN A 163 -26.31 -10.49 -16.25
C GLN A 163 -26.15 -10.63 -17.77
N ASP A 164 -27.10 -10.10 -18.54
CA ASP A 164 -27.09 -10.20 -20.00
C ASP A 164 -26.02 -9.31 -20.66
N ASN A 165 -25.69 -8.17 -20.06
CA ASN A 165 -24.70 -7.23 -20.62
C ASN A 165 -23.35 -7.20 -19.87
N ALA A 166 -23.20 -7.96 -18.81
CA ALA A 166 -22.02 -7.89 -17.94
C ALA A 166 -20.70 -8.15 -18.69
N VAL A 167 -20.66 -9.11 -19.60
CA VAL A 167 -19.47 -9.46 -20.38
C VAL A 167 -19.08 -8.34 -21.33
N GLU A 168 -20.03 -7.76 -22.04
CA GLU A 168 -19.81 -6.61 -22.92
C GLU A 168 -19.29 -5.42 -22.14
N LYS A 169 -19.99 -5.05 -21.08
CA LYS A 169 -19.62 -3.93 -20.20
C LYS A 169 -18.25 -4.10 -19.56
N ALA A 170 -17.91 -5.30 -19.08
CA ALA A 170 -16.58 -5.58 -18.53
C ALA A 170 -15.49 -5.46 -19.60
N THR A 171 -15.77 -5.90 -20.81
CA THR A 171 -14.84 -5.78 -21.95
C THR A 171 -14.60 -4.33 -22.30
N ASP A 172 -15.65 -3.52 -22.38
CA ASP A 172 -15.54 -2.10 -22.75
C ASP A 172 -14.82 -1.31 -21.64
N TYR A 173 -15.17 -1.54 -20.39
CA TYR A 173 -14.46 -0.95 -19.26
C TYR A 173 -12.99 -1.31 -19.25
N THR A 174 -12.66 -2.57 -19.50
CA THR A 174 -11.25 -3.00 -19.57
C THR A 174 -10.49 -2.26 -20.67
N LYS A 175 -11.09 -2.14 -21.86
CA LYS A 175 -10.51 -1.39 -22.98
C LYS A 175 -10.33 0.09 -22.63
N GLU A 176 -11.32 0.72 -22.02
CA GLU A 176 -11.26 2.11 -21.57
C GLU A 176 -10.06 2.32 -20.62
N VAL A 177 -9.95 1.48 -19.57
CA VAL A 177 -8.84 1.57 -18.62
C VAL A 177 -7.50 1.39 -19.31
N LEU A 178 -7.34 0.37 -20.15
CA LEU A 178 -6.08 0.10 -20.86
C LEU A 178 -5.70 1.24 -21.81
N ASN A 179 -6.65 1.78 -22.57
CA ASN A 179 -6.41 2.89 -23.49
C ASN A 179 -6.01 4.18 -22.75
N THR A 180 -6.55 4.39 -21.55
CA THR A 180 -6.22 5.57 -20.74
C THR A 180 -4.82 5.47 -20.13
N LEU A 181 -4.29 4.27 -19.97
CA LEU A 181 -3.00 4.00 -19.32
C LEU A 181 -1.84 3.74 -20.29
N SER A 182 -2.13 3.56 -21.56
CA SER A 182 -1.14 3.42 -22.64
C SER A 182 -0.55 4.76 -23.02
#